data_06c200ae7d5413ce1f846fd3ae0e8daa
#
_entry.id   06c200ae7d5413ce1f846fd3ae0e8daa
#
_cell.length_a   1.000
_cell.length_b   1.000
_cell.length_c   1.000
_cell.angle_alpha   90.00
_cell.angle_beta   90.00
_cell.angle_gamma   90.00
#
_symmetry.space_group_name_H-M   'P 1'
#
loop_
_entity.id
_entity.type
_entity.pdbx_description
1 polymer ?
#
loop_
_entity_poly.entity_id
_entity_poly.type
_entity_poly.pdbx_seq_one_letter_code
_entity_poly.pdbx_strand_id
1 'polypeptide(L)'
;MSQRIGPTALAYARTWHHVDASNRVLGKLAQRIATVLMGKHKPIFDKGGKSIIERGSDCGDYVCVTNARKVIVTGRKADQIIYRHHTMYPGGLKEIKYKTMMERKPDEIIRQAVSGMLPKNRLRDRRLERLRIFEGPENPLQANIKKNWEVPQKDSAQASS
;
A
#
# COMPACT_ATOMS: atom_id res chain seq x y z
N MET A 1 19.90 25.23 -23.32
CA MET A 1 19.69 23.95 -24.04
C MET A 1 18.85 23.01 -23.18
N SER A 2 17.61 22.74 -23.59
CA SER A 2 16.74 21.78 -22.88
C SER A 2 17.27 20.38 -23.14
N GLN A 3 17.82 19.71 -22.11
CA GLN A 3 18.19 18.30 -22.22
C GLN A 3 16.92 17.48 -22.40
N ARG A 4 16.73 16.86 -23.54
CA ARG A 4 15.67 15.85 -23.73
C ARG A 4 15.92 14.72 -22.75
N ILE A 5 15.06 14.61 -21.77
CA ILE A 5 15.05 13.47 -20.83
C ILE A 5 14.77 12.23 -21.65
N GLY A 6 15.73 11.32 -21.74
CA GLY A 6 15.58 10.07 -22.48
C GLY A 6 14.46 9.19 -21.90
N PRO A 7 13.85 8.28 -22.70
CA PRO A 7 12.75 7.40 -22.26
C PRO A 7 13.12 6.58 -21.02
N THR A 8 14.37 6.25 -20.81
CA THR A 8 14.87 5.54 -19.64
C THR A 8 14.75 6.35 -18.36
N ALA A 9 15.04 7.65 -18.40
CA ALA A 9 14.90 8.53 -17.23
C ALA A 9 13.44 8.70 -16.82
N LEU A 10 12.51 8.78 -17.79
CA LEU A 10 11.06 8.81 -17.52
C LEU A 10 10.56 7.49 -16.89
N ALA A 11 11.13 6.36 -17.28
CA ALA A 11 10.78 5.06 -16.70
C ALA A 11 11.19 4.95 -15.22
N TYR A 12 12.28 5.61 -14.81
CA TYR A 12 12.71 5.70 -13.41
C TYR A 12 11.96 6.79 -12.62
N ALA A 13 11.29 7.72 -13.28
CA ALA A 13 10.51 8.75 -12.61
C ALA A 13 9.41 8.11 -11.74
N ARG A 14 9.31 8.55 -10.50
CA ARG A 14 8.29 8.08 -9.56
C ARG A 14 6.98 8.79 -9.83
N THR A 15 5.92 8.02 -9.95
CA THR A 15 4.56 8.53 -10.12
C THR A 15 3.77 8.37 -8.83
N TRP A 16 2.78 9.26 -8.65
CA TRP A 16 1.83 9.16 -7.55
C TRP A 16 0.57 8.46 -8.04
N HIS A 17 0.20 7.39 -7.33
CA HIS A 17 -0.99 6.62 -7.58
C HIS A 17 -2.00 6.87 -6.46
N HIS A 18 -3.26 7.07 -6.82
CA HIS A 18 -4.37 7.15 -5.88
C HIS A 18 -5.19 5.87 -5.91
N VAL A 19 -5.59 5.40 -4.74
CA VAL A 19 -6.42 4.20 -4.56
C VAL A 19 -7.46 4.48 -3.48
N ASP A 20 -8.72 4.30 -3.80
CA ASP A 20 -9.80 4.30 -2.81
C ASP A 20 -9.91 2.90 -2.17
N ALA A 21 -9.88 2.84 -0.84
CA ALA A 21 -10.01 1.59 -0.08
C ALA A 21 -11.46 1.18 0.20
N SER A 22 -12.44 2.02 -0.16
CA SER A 22 -13.86 1.76 0.08
C SER A 22 -14.28 0.44 -0.53
N ASN A 23 -14.93 -0.41 0.27
CA ASN A 23 -15.47 -1.70 -0.14
C ASN A 23 -14.44 -2.67 -0.78
N ARG A 24 -13.13 -2.44 -0.58
CA ARG A 24 -12.09 -3.33 -1.10
C ARG A 24 -11.60 -4.28 -0.03
N VAL A 25 -11.35 -5.53 -0.43
CA VAL A 25 -10.79 -6.55 0.45
C VAL A 25 -9.34 -6.24 0.78
N LEU A 26 -9.03 -6.13 2.08
CA LEU A 26 -7.72 -5.74 2.63
C LEU A 26 -6.54 -6.48 1.96
N GLY A 27 -6.61 -7.80 1.85
CA GLY A 27 -5.52 -8.62 1.31
C GLY A 27 -5.23 -8.32 -0.17
N LYS A 28 -6.27 -8.23 -1.00
CA LYS A 28 -6.12 -7.90 -2.43
C LYS A 28 -5.63 -6.47 -2.64
N LEU A 29 -6.11 -5.53 -1.83
CA LEU A 29 -5.66 -4.15 -1.82
C LEU A 29 -4.17 -4.07 -1.47
N ALA A 30 -3.76 -4.67 -0.35
CA ALA A 30 -2.37 -4.66 0.12
C ALA A 30 -1.40 -5.31 -0.88
N GLN A 31 -1.80 -6.38 -1.56
CA GLN A 31 -1.00 -7.03 -2.60
C GLN A 31 -0.72 -6.09 -3.78
N ARG A 32 -1.75 -5.38 -4.27
CA ARG A 32 -1.60 -4.41 -5.37
C ARG A 32 -0.71 -3.24 -4.96
N ILE A 33 -0.90 -2.69 -3.75
CA ILE A 33 -0.07 -1.63 -3.20
C ILE A 33 1.39 -2.09 -3.11
N ALA A 34 1.66 -3.27 -2.56
CA ALA A 34 3.01 -3.81 -2.45
C ALA A 34 3.69 -3.96 -3.82
N THR A 35 2.95 -4.41 -4.85
CA THR A 35 3.45 -4.52 -6.21
C THR A 35 3.89 -3.16 -6.78
N VAL A 36 3.10 -2.11 -6.53
CA VAL A 36 3.42 -0.75 -7.00
C VAL A 36 4.60 -0.14 -6.22
N LEU A 37 4.63 -0.32 -4.90
CA LEU A 37 5.73 0.16 -4.05
C LEU A 37 7.08 -0.51 -4.39
N MET A 38 7.06 -1.76 -4.85
CA MET A 38 8.25 -2.46 -5.34
C MET A 38 8.63 -2.05 -6.77
N GLY A 39 7.72 -1.46 -7.54
CA GLY A 39 7.92 -1.11 -8.94
C GLY A 39 7.74 -2.28 -9.92
N LYS A 40 7.16 -3.41 -9.47
CA LYS A 40 6.94 -4.60 -10.33
C LYS A 40 5.99 -4.37 -11.50
N HIS A 41 5.19 -3.31 -11.47
CA HIS A 41 4.30 -2.92 -12.55
C HIS A 41 5.02 -2.22 -13.71
N LYS A 42 6.28 -1.82 -13.52
CA LYS A 42 7.08 -1.13 -14.55
C LYS A 42 7.85 -2.13 -15.41
N PRO A 43 7.98 -1.89 -16.74
CA PRO A 43 8.73 -2.76 -17.64
C PRO A 43 10.23 -2.81 -17.33
N ILE A 44 10.76 -1.78 -16.66
CA ILE A 44 12.16 -1.68 -16.22
C ILE A 44 12.50 -2.56 -15.00
N PHE A 45 11.47 -3.18 -14.39
CA PHE A 45 11.70 -4.03 -13.22
C PHE A 45 12.47 -5.28 -13.62
N ASP A 46 13.69 -5.42 -13.11
CA ASP A 46 14.52 -6.60 -13.33
C ASP A 46 14.15 -7.72 -12.35
N LYS A 47 13.66 -8.83 -12.89
CA LYS A 47 13.33 -10.04 -12.12
C LYS A 47 14.56 -10.73 -11.52
N GLY A 48 15.73 -10.54 -12.12
CA GLY A 48 16.99 -11.13 -11.68
C GLY A 48 17.57 -10.48 -10.41
N GLY A 49 17.08 -9.35 -10.00
CA GLY A 49 17.41 -8.71 -8.72
C GLY A 49 18.83 -8.17 -8.56
N LYS A 50 19.73 -8.47 -9.50
CA LYS A 50 21.15 -8.10 -9.37
C LYS A 50 21.48 -6.70 -9.86
N SER A 51 20.89 -6.23 -10.97
CA SER A 51 21.32 -4.96 -11.57
C SER A 51 20.74 -3.72 -10.91
N ILE A 52 19.49 -3.78 -10.44
CA ILE A 52 18.81 -2.60 -9.87
C ILE A 52 19.08 -2.47 -8.37
N ILE A 53 19.16 -3.59 -7.65
CA ILE A 53 19.45 -3.59 -6.21
C ILE A 53 20.93 -3.25 -5.94
N GLU A 54 21.84 -3.80 -6.72
CA GLU A 54 23.27 -3.53 -6.61
C GLU A 54 23.62 -2.08 -7.01
N ARG A 55 22.85 -1.47 -7.92
CA ARG A 55 23.01 -0.06 -8.30
C ARG A 55 22.18 0.91 -7.44
N GLY A 56 21.48 0.42 -6.39
CA GLY A 56 20.71 1.25 -5.49
C GLY A 56 19.45 1.90 -6.10
N SER A 57 19.05 1.53 -7.31
CA SER A 57 17.88 2.11 -7.97
C SER A 57 16.61 1.36 -7.62
N ASP A 58 15.89 1.84 -6.62
CA ASP A 58 14.54 1.41 -6.30
C ASP A 58 13.54 2.15 -7.21
N CYS A 59 12.89 1.42 -8.13
CA CYS A 59 11.98 1.98 -9.13
C CYS A 59 10.51 2.08 -8.67
N GLY A 60 10.24 1.83 -7.39
CA GLY A 60 8.88 1.89 -6.82
C GLY A 60 8.28 3.28 -6.81
N ASP A 61 6.97 3.37 -6.89
CA ASP A 61 6.19 4.59 -6.93
C ASP A 61 5.60 4.97 -5.57
N TYR A 62 4.99 6.15 -5.48
CA TYR A 62 4.21 6.59 -4.33
C TYR A 62 2.78 6.11 -4.46
N VAL A 63 2.19 5.68 -3.35
CA VAL A 63 0.79 5.27 -3.28
C VAL A 63 0.08 6.05 -2.18
N CYS A 64 -1.03 6.69 -2.56
CA CYS A 64 -1.94 7.39 -1.69
C CYS A 64 -3.23 6.58 -1.58
N VAL A 65 -3.60 6.19 -0.36
CA VAL A 65 -4.83 5.44 -0.09
C VAL A 65 -5.78 6.32 0.70
N THR A 66 -7.02 6.42 0.25
CA THR A 66 -8.10 7.13 0.95
C THR A 66 -9.14 6.16 1.48
N ASN A 67 -10.02 6.64 2.37
CA ASN A 67 -11.12 5.85 2.96
C ASN A 67 -10.67 4.58 3.69
N ALA A 68 -9.56 4.62 4.42
CA ALA A 68 -9.04 3.44 5.12
C ALA A 68 -10.05 2.82 6.10
N ARG A 69 -10.96 3.63 6.68
CA ARG A 69 -12.05 3.15 7.56
C ARG A 69 -13.05 2.23 6.89
N LYS A 70 -13.17 2.31 5.55
CA LYS A 70 -14.16 1.54 4.78
C LYS A 70 -13.58 0.26 4.15
N VAL A 71 -12.37 -0.13 4.55
CA VAL A 71 -11.75 -1.37 4.08
C VAL A 71 -12.48 -2.59 4.66
N ILE A 72 -12.64 -3.64 3.83
CA ILE A 72 -13.39 -4.84 4.20
C ILE A 72 -12.43 -6.01 4.40
N VAL A 73 -12.76 -6.87 5.38
CA VAL A 73 -12.15 -8.20 5.56
C VAL A 73 -13.20 -9.28 5.38
N THR A 74 -12.85 -10.41 4.80
CA THR A 74 -13.78 -11.49 4.47
C THR A 74 -13.96 -12.47 5.63
N GLY A 75 -15.16 -13.09 5.71
CA GLY A 75 -15.50 -14.08 6.72
C GLY A 75 -15.45 -13.52 8.15
N ARG A 76 -15.11 -14.35 9.12
CA ARG A 76 -15.04 -13.97 10.55
C ARG A 76 -13.71 -13.30 10.95
N LYS A 77 -12.91 -12.85 9.99
CA LYS A 77 -11.58 -12.25 10.27
C LYS A 77 -11.66 -11.00 11.14
N ALA A 78 -12.73 -10.23 11.03
CA ALA A 78 -12.91 -9.04 11.85
C ALA A 78 -12.93 -9.33 13.36
N ASP A 79 -13.39 -10.51 13.75
CA ASP A 79 -13.46 -10.93 15.15
C ASP A 79 -12.20 -11.68 15.60
N GLN A 80 -11.55 -12.37 14.68
CA GLN A 80 -10.44 -13.28 14.97
C GLN A 80 -9.06 -12.64 14.90
N ILE A 81 -8.88 -11.61 14.05
CA ILE A 81 -7.56 -10.98 13.86
C ILE A 81 -7.16 -10.23 15.13
N ILE A 82 -5.97 -10.59 15.63
CA ILE A 82 -5.31 -9.92 16.76
C ILE A 82 -3.96 -9.43 16.29
N TYR A 83 -3.71 -8.14 16.49
CA TYR A 83 -2.41 -7.51 16.25
C TYR A 83 -1.56 -7.60 17.51
N ARG A 84 -0.37 -8.19 17.39
CA ARG A 84 0.54 -8.40 18.51
C ARG A 84 1.79 -7.54 18.36
N HIS A 85 2.17 -6.94 19.46
CA HIS A 85 3.42 -6.18 19.59
C HIS A 85 4.06 -6.48 20.93
N HIS A 86 5.38 -6.68 20.97
CA HIS A 86 6.14 -6.92 22.19
C HIS A 86 7.02 -5.71 22.51
N THR A 87 6.98 -5.24 23.75
CA THR A 87 7.74 -4.06 24.20
C THR A 87 9.18 -4.39 24.61
N MET A 88 9.61 -5.64 24.50
CA MET A 88 10.91 -6.18 24.90
C MET A 88 11.16 -6.25 26.42
N TYR A 89 10.18 -5.92 27.26
CA TYR A 89 10.23 -6.11 28.72
C TYR A 89 9.47 -7.37 29.15
N PRO A 90 9.81 -7.98 30.30
CA PRO A 90 9.02 -9.09 30.85
C PRO A 90 7.53 -8.73 30.94
N GLY A 91 6.64 -9.62 30.46
CA GLY A 91 5.20 -9.33 30.40
C GLY A 91 4.77 -8.31 29.36
N GLY A 92 5.66 -7.90 28.45
CA GLY A 92 5.45 -6.82 27.47
C GLY A 92 4.68 -7.19 26.21
N LEU A 93 4.00 -8.36 26.14
CA LEU A 93 3.14 -8.72 25.04
C LEU A 93 1.85 -7.87 25.06
N LYS A 94 1.63 -7.12 24.00
CA LYS A 94 0.39 -6.34 23.81
C LYS A 94 -0.40 -6.90 22.65
N GLU A 95 -1.70 -7.11 22.87
CA GLU A 95 -2.63 -7.63 21.89
C GLU A 95 -3.75 -6.61 21.66
N ILE A 96 -4.03 -6.29 20.39
CA ILE A 96 -5.10 -5.38 20.00
C ILE A 96 -5.98 -6.10 18.99
N LYS A 97 -7.27 -6.18 19.25
CA LYS A 97 -8.26 -6.77 18.33
C LYS A 97 -8.44 -5.87 17.11
N TYR A 98 -8.74 -6.48 15.96
CA TYR A 98 -8.98 -5.76 14.69
C TYR A 98 -10.01 -4.64 14.84
N LYS A 99 -11.14 -4.89 15.49
CA LYS A 99 -12.21 -3.89 15.70
C LYS A 99 -11.69 -2.65 16.43
N THR A 100 -10.96 -2.84 17.51
CA THR A 100 -10.34 -1.74 18.28
C THR A 100 -9.29 -1.00 17.48
N MET A 101 -8.51 -1.70 16.64
CA MET A 101 -7.53 -1.07 15.74
C MET A 101 -8.23 -0.25 14.66
N MET A 102 -9.33 -0.74 14.09
CA MET A 102 -10.13 -0.03 13.08
C MET A 102 -10.72 1.27 13.61
N GLU A 103 -11.14 1.29 14.87
CA GLU A 103 -11.67 2.50 15.53
C GLU A 103 -10.59 3.55 15.81
N ARG A 104 -9.42 3.10 16.29
CA ARG A 104 -8.34 3.98 16.77
C ARG A 104 -7.39 4.42 15.66
N LYS A 105 -6.95 3.49 14.80
CA LYS A 105 -5.92 3.72 13.77
C LYS A 105 -6.17 2.82 12.56
N PRO A 106 -7.15 3.15 11.71
CA PRO A 106 -7.47 2.34 10.53
C PRO A 106 -6.36 2.30 9.49
N ASP A 107 -5.52 3.35 9.43
CA ASP A 107 -4.35 3.43 8.57
C ASP A 107 -3.33 2.34 8.86
N GLU A 108 -3.13 2.01 10.15
CA GLU A 108 -2.17 1.02 10.60
C GLU A 108 -2.52 -0.39 10.10
N ILE A 109 -3.81 -0.71 9.95
CA ILE A 109 -4.27 -2.00 9.43
C ILE A 109 -3.74 -2.24 8.01
N ILE A 110 -3.89 -1.23 7.14
CA ILE A 110 -3.41 -1.30 5.76
C ILE A 110 -1.87 -1.32 5.75
N ARG A 111 -1.24 -0.47 6.57
CA ARG A 111 0.22 -0.39 6.68
C ARG A 111 0.84 -1.73 7.09
N GLN A 112 0.30 -2.40 8.10
CA GLN A 112 0.78 -3.70 8.55
C GLN A 112 0.56 -4.79 7.51
N ALA A 113 -0.58 -4.79 6.83
CA ALA A 113 -0.85 -5.74 5.75
C ALA A 113 0.16 -5.58 4.60
N VAL A 114 0.44 -4.35 4.16
CA VAL A 114 1.44 -4.06 3.13
C VAL A 114 2.85 -4.40 3.60
N SER A 115 3.19 -4.05 4.85
CA SER A 115 4.48 -4.35 5.46
C SER A 115 4.78 -5.85 5.49
N GLY A 116 3.76 -6.69 5.79
CA GLY A 116 3.89 -8.14 5.73
C GLY A 116 4.12 -8.71 4.33
N MET A 117 3.64 -8.01 3.28
CA MET A 117 3.77 -8.43 1.88
C MET A 117 5.04 -7.91 1.19
N LEU A 118 5.70 -6.92 1.78
CA LEU A 118 6.98 -6.43 1.28
C LEU A 118 8.12 -7.37 1.69
N PRO A 119 9.16 -7.53 0.85
CA PRO A 119 10.36 -8.29 1.21
C PRO A 119 11.02 -7.73 2.47
N LYS A 120 11.46 -8.61 3.36
CA LYS A 120 12.16 -8.26 4.61
C LYS A 120 13.63 -7.91 4.33
N ASN A 121 13.87 -6.78 3.67
CA ASN A 121 15.20 -6.28 3.33
C ASN A 121 15.36 -4.81 3.73
N ARG A 122 16.57 -4.26 3.57
CA ARG A 122 16.89 -2.85 3.89
C ARG A 122 16.05 -1.82 3.12
N LEU A 123 15.42 -2.20 2.00
CA LEU A 123 14.57 -1.31 1.20
C LEU A 123 13.12 -1.25 1.72
N ARG A 124 12.73 -2.13 2.66
CA ARG A 124 11.35 -2.22 3.15
C ARG A 124 10.86 -0.90 3.74
N ASP A 125 11.64 -0.29 4.61
CA ASP A 125 11.25 0.94 5.30
C ASP A 125 11.14 2.11 4.32
N ARG A 126 12.10 2.25 3.40
CA ARG A 126 12.05 3.23 2.32
C ARG A 126 10.83 3.06 1.41
N ARG A 127 10.37 1.81 1.20
CA ARG A 127 9.14 1.52 0.44
C ARG A 127 7.90 1.89 1.22
N LEU A 128 7.86 1.61 2.53
CA LEU A 128 6.75 1.99 3.40
C LEU A 128 6.62 3.50 3.58
N GLU A 129 7.70 4.26 3.55
CA GLU A 129 7.67 5.72 3.58
C GLU A 129 6.91 6.32 2.38
N ARG A 130 6.90 5.63 1.24
CA ARG A 130 6.15 6.05 0.04
C ARG A 130 4.66 5.72 0.09
N LEU A 131 4.21 5.01 1.11
CA LEU A 131 2.80 4.71 1.34
C LEU A 131 2.20 5.79 2.24
N ARG A 132 1.24 6.55 1.69
CA ARG A 132 0.44 7.54 2.41
C ARG A 132 -0.98 7.04 2.53
N ILE A 133 -1.51 6.96 3.74
CA ILE A 133 -2.84 6.42 4.04
C ILE A 133 -3.62 7.47 4.79
N PHE A 134 -4.86 7.71 4.35
CA PHE A 134 -5.80 8.64 4.94
C PHE A 134 -7.06 7.90 5.38
N GLU A 135 -7.56 8.21 6.55
CA GLU A 135 -8.73 7.57 7.14
C GLU A 135 -10.01 7.87 6.38
N GLY A 136 -10.17 9.12 5.96
CA GLY A 136 -11.33 9.67 5.26
C GLY A 136 -11.13 9.82 3.76
N PRO A 137 -12.08 10.49 3.09
CA PRO A 137 -12.03 10.74 1.66
C PRO A 137 -11.07 11.88 1.29
N GLU A 138 -10.70 12.72 2.26
CA GLU A 138 -9.84 13.87 2.03
C GLU A 138 -8.42 13.44 1.70
N ASN A 139 -7.89 14.01 0.62
CA ASN A 139 -6.53 13.74 0.17
C ASN A 139 -5.76 15.05 0.02
N PRO A 140 -4.93 15.43 0.98
CA PRO A 140 -4.12 16.64 0.89
C PRO A 140 -3.05 16.59 -0.21
N LEU A 141 -2.76 15.39 -0.75
CA LEU A 141 -1.76 15.17 -1.79
C LEU A 141 -2.37 15.06 -3.20
N GLN A 142 -3.62 15.51 -3.38
CA GLN A 142 -4.33 15.39 -4.64
C GLN A 142 -3.60 16.04 -5.83
N ALA A 143 -2.93 17.17 -5.60
CA ALA A 143 -2.14 17.86 -6.63
C ALA A 143 -0.98 17.02 -7.21
N ASN A 144 -0.47 16.05 -6.46
CA ASN A 144 0.63 15.19 -6.88
C ASN A 144 0.17 13.95 -7.66
N ILE A 145 -1.13 13.62 -7.64
CA ILE A 145 -1.66 12.40 -8.24
C ILE A 145 -1.70 12.53 -9.75
N LYS A 146 -1.00 11.64 -10.44
CA LYS A 146 -0.99 11.55 -11.90
C LYS A 146 -1.82 10.39 -12.44
N LYS A 147 -2.08 9.36 -11.63
CA LYS A 147 -2.83 8.16 -12.05
C LYS A 147 -3.82 7.73 -10.98
N ASN A 148 -5.08 7.71 -11.34
CA ASN A 148 -6.14 7.06 -10.56
C ASN A 148 -6.29 5.63 -11.04
N TRP A 149 -6.13 4.67 -10.13
CA TRP A 149 -6.32 3.24 -10.41
C TRP A 149 -7.72 2.77 -10.01
N GLU A 150 -8.68 3.66 -10.11
CA GLU A 150 -10.07 3.30 -9.90
C GLU A 150 -10.59 2.60 -11.16
N VAL A 151 -10.49 1.28 -11.17
CA VAL A 151 -11.39 0.50 -11.97
C VAL A 151 -12.74 0.57 -11.26
N PRO A 152 -13.79 1.15 -11.87
CA PRO A 152 -15.12 1.15 -11.25
C PRO A 152 -15.47 -0.29 -10.91
N GLN A 153 -15.63 -0.57 -9.61
CA GLN A 153 -16.18 -1.86 -9.19
C GLN A 153 -17.63 -1.86 -9.67
N LYS A 154 -17.98 -2.80 -10.54
CA LYS A 154 -19.38 -3.14 -10.79
C LYS A 154 -19.99 -3.42 -9.42
N ASP A 155 -20.94 -2.61 -9.03
CA ASP A 155 -21.65 -2.74 -7.78
C ASP A 155 -22.21 -4.16 -7.71
N SER A 156 -21.72 -4.95 -6.75
CA SER A 156 -22.22 -6.29 -6.46
C SER A 156 -23.64 -6.26 -5.84
N ALA A 157 -24.28 -5.11 -5.82
CA ALA A 157 -25.62 -4.88 -5.29
C ALA A 157 -26.74 -5.16 -6.29
N GLN A 158 -26.46 -5.49 -7.56
CA GLN A 158 -27.48 -5.76 -8.57
C GLN A 158 -27.62 -7.24 -8.99
N ALA A 159 -27.08 -8.16 -8.22
CA ALA A 159 -27.19 -9.61 -8.50
C ALA A 159 -28.20 -10.32 -7.57
N SER A 160 -29.18 -9.60 -7.01
CA SER A 160 -30.29 -10.20 -6.25
C SER A 160 -31.59 -9.45 -6.52
N SER A 161 -32.10 -9.61 -7.72
CA SER A 161 -33.50 -9.41 -8.08
C SER A 161 -33.90 -10.38 -9.18
#